data_7ddb90198b3ae972efcd503a4827193e
#
_entry.id   7ddb90198b3ae972efcd503a4827193e
#
_cell.length_a   1.000
_cell.length_b   1.000
_cell.length_c   1.000
_cell.angle_alpha   90.00
_cell.angle_beta   90.00
_cell.angle_gamma   90.00
#
_symmetry.space_group_name_H-M   'P 1'
#
loop_
_entity.id
_entity.type
_entity.pdbx_description
1 polymer ?
#
loop_
_entity_poly.entity_id
_entity_poly.type
_entity_poly.pdbx_seq_one_letter_code
_entity_poly.pdbx_strand_id
1 'polypeptide(L)'
;MTDTRSMPTGTRVAVVAPGVVLLLALVVAAVALGPSLPARIAVHFAADGTPDGWGSPWAMLAAALGLAAVAVAVAVVALRAADRRAAATWVAVVDLVAGALAAGWIVIALRHAAGDGTLPVAWAVVILGVGVLAAGVPFVALVRGASPVAAHDVPSLPVTPTARVAWRAHAGSVWFAAVGAAVVALGIVVGAQTATLDAGTAALSSVPLVLAGLAVLALARVDVTVDGRGLRVTSSWTRIPVMRVPLDRIESCGWEDVSPGQWGGWGLRLSGRGVVYVTGSGRGLVVRLRGGRARLVTIADAERGAAVLTTLLAARGAA
;
A
#
# COMPACT_ATOMS: atom_id res chain seq x y z
N MET A 1 -6.93 -31.10 -4.36
CA MET A 1 -6.91 -30.79 -5.81
C MET A 1 -7.11 -29.28 -5.96
N THR A 2 -6.02 -28.54 -6.16
CA THR A 2 -6.06 -27.08 -6.36
C THR A 2 -6.61 -26.80 -7.77
N ASP A 3 -7.80 -26.22 -7.84
CA ASP A 3 -8.44 -25.77 -9.08
C ASP A 3 -7.58 -24.68 -9.74
N THR A 4 -6.72 -25.09 -10.67
CA THR A 4 -5.91 -24.20 -11.51
C THR A 4 -6.77 -23.56 -12.60
N ARG A 5 -7.81 -22.81 -12.23
CA ARG A 5 -8.51 -21.99 -13.24
C ARG A 5 -7.53 -21.03 -13.86
N SER A 6 -7.28 -21.21 -15.15
CA SER A 6 -6.43 -20.34 -15.94
C SER A 6 -6.94 -18.90 -15.85
N MET A 7 -6.04 -17.97 -15.56
CA MET A 7 -6.37 -16.55 -15.45
C MET A 7 -6.98 -16.05 -16.77
N PRO A 8 -8.08 -15.28 -16.75
CA PRO A 8 -8.68 -14.72 -17.96
C PRO A 8 -7.65 -13.93 -18.79
N THR A 9 -7.73 -14.01 -20.11
CA THR A 9 -6.80 -13.33 -21.03
C THR A 9 -6.74 -11.82 -20.75
N GLY A 10 -7.90 -11.17 -20.50
CA GLY A 10 -7.94 -9.75 -20.15
C GLY A 10 -7.15 -9.42 -18.88
N THR A 11 -7.18 -10.27 -17.86
CA THR A 11 -6.38 -10.08 -16.65
C THR A 11 -4.88 -10.21 -16.95
N ARG A 12 -4.48 -11.19 -17.75
CA ARG A 12 -3.07 -11.36 -18.14
C ARG A 12 -2.54 -10.14 -18.91
N VAL A 13 -3.34 -9.64 -19.85
CA VAL A 13 -3.01 -8.41 -20.60
C VAL A 13 -2.90 -7.22 -19.64
N ALA A 14 -3.88 -6.99 -18.77
CA ALA A 14 -3.85 -5.88 -17.84
C ALA A 14 -2.65 -5.91 -16.88
N VAL A 15 -2.11 -7.09 -16.58
CA VAL A 15 -0.94 -7.24 -15.69
C VAL A 15 0.37 -6.95 -16.43
N VAL A 16 0.51 -7.35 -17.69
CA VAL A 16 1.78 -7.25 -18.42
C VAL A 16 1.88 -5.99 -19.28
N ALA A 17 0.74 -5.50 -19.81
CA ALA A 17 0.71 -4.37 -20.72
C ALA A 17 1.38 -3.09 -20.21
N PRO A 18 1.23 -2.65 -18.94
CA PRO A 18 1.87 -1.43 -18.47
C PRO A 18 3.39 -1.44 -18.66
N GLY A 19 4.06 -2.51 -18.26
CA GLY A 19 5.52 -2.65 -18.45
C GLY A 19 5.94 -2.65 -19.92
N VAL A 20 5.16 -3.34 -20.77
CA VAL A 20 5.42 -3.35 -22.24
C VAL A 20 5.22 -1.97 -22.84
N VAL A 21 4.16 -1.26 -22.45
CA VAL A 21 3.91 0.12 -22.92
C VAL A 21 5.03 1.07 -22.51
N LEU A 22 5.54 0.94 -21.28
CA LEU A 22 6.69 1.74 -20.83
C LEU A 22 7.94 1.47 -21.66
N LEU A 23 8.25 0.20 -21.97
CA LEU A 23 9.37 -0.15 -22.84
C LEU A 23 9.23 0.46 -24.23
N LEU A 24 8.05 0.30 -24.85
CA LEU A 24 7.79 0.85 -26.17
C LEU A 24 7.86 2.37 -26.18
N ALA A 25 7.28 3.04 -25.17
CA ALA A 25 7.31 4.49 -25.05
C ALA A 25 8.75 5.01 -24.92
N LEU A 26 9.60 4.35 -24.12
CA LEU A 26 11.01 4.71 -23.97
C LEU A 26 11.77 4.54 -25.28
N VAL A 27 11.57 3.44 -26.00
CA VAL A 27 12.24 3.21 -27.29
C VAL A 27 11.80 4.24 -28.33
N VAL A 28 10.49 4.49 -28.45
CA VAL A 28 9.96 5.50 -29.38
C VAL A 28 10.50 6.89 -29.05
N ALA A 29 10.48 7.29 -27.77
CA ALA A 29 11.00 8.57 -27.34
C ALA A 29 12.53 8.68 -27.57
N ALA A 30 13.28 7.60 -27.33
CA ALA A 30 14.72 7.59 -27.58
C ALA A 30 15.06 7.76 -29.08
N VAL A 31 14.29 7.11 -29.96
CA VAL A 31 14.48 7.28 -31.42
C VAL A 31 14.10 8.68 -31.87
N ALA A 32 12.99 9.22 -31.36
CA ALA A 32 12.48 10.54 -31.77
C ALA A 32 13.31 11.72 -31.22
N LEU A 33 13.73 11.63 -29.97
CA LEU A 33 14.39 12.73 -29.27
C LEU A 33 15.91 12.60 -29.25
N GLY A 34 16.44 11.38 -29.37
CA GLY A 34 17.86 11.08 -29.24
C GLY A 34 18.78 12.00 -30.06
N PRO A 35 18.47 12.25 -31.36
CA PRO A 35 19.30 13.13 -32.19
C PRO A 35 19.39 14.59 -31.72
N SER A 36 18.40 15.06 -30.94
CA SER A 36 18.34 16.45 -30.40
C SER A 36 18.84 16.57 -28.97
N LEU A 37 19.20 15.46 -28.31
CA LEU A 37 19.65 15.49 -26.91
C LEU A 37 21.11 15.96 -26.81
N PRO A 38 21.43 16.85 -25.87
CA PRO A 38 22.80 17.21 -25.56
C PRO A 38 23.57 16.05 -24.90
N ALA A 39 24.89 16.13 -24.88
CA ALA A 39 25.76 15.12 -24.24
C ALA A 39 25.43 14.89 -22.74
N ARG A 40 24.93 15.91 -22.08
CA ARG A 40 24.49 15.85 -20.67
C ARG A 40 23.11 16.50 -20.53
N ILE A 41 22.22 15.85 -19.79
CA ILE A 41 20.89 16.37 -19.42
C ILE A 41 20.83 16.58 -17.91
N ALA A 42 19.89 17.40 -17.44
CA ALA A 42 19.62 17.54 -16.03
C ALA A 42 19.07 16.22 -15.46
N VAL A 43 19.61 15.76 -14.33
CA VAL A 43 19.19 14.56 -13.63
C VAL A 43 18.79 14.82 -12.17
N HIS A 44 19.11 16.02 -11.69
CA HIS A 44 18.70 16.54 -10.41
C HIS A 44 18.26 18.00 -10.54
N PHE A 45 17.29 18.41 -9.72
CA PHE A 45 16.68 19.73 -9.78
C PHE A 45 16.51 20.29 -8.38
N ALA A 46 16.78 21.57 -8.22
CA ALA A 46 16.49 22.31 -7.02
C ALA A 46 14.96 22.45 -6.81
N ALA A 47 14.54 22.93 -5.64
CA ALA A 47 13.13 23.04 -5.28
C ALA A 47 12.32 23.99 -6.20
N ASP A 48 12.98 24.94 -6.87
CA ASP A 48 12.40 25.86 -7.86
C ASP A 48 12.33 25.25 -9.28
N GLY A 49 12.83 24.02 -9.46
CA GLY A 49 12.86 23.34 -10.75
C GLY A 49 14.06 23.68 -11.62
N THR A 50 15.03 24.44 -11.12
CA THR A 50 16.28 24.69 -11.84
C THR A 50 17.22 23.48 -11.75
N PRO A 51 17.95 23.12 -12.84
CA PRO A 51 18.86 21.99 -12.81
C PRO A 51 20.10 22.30 -12.00
N ASP A 52 20.44 21.42 -11.06
CA ASP A 52 21.63 21.49 -10.21
C ASP A 52 22.50 20.22 -10.26
N GLY A 53 22.08 19.21 -11.05
CA GLY A 53 22.85 18.00 -11.32
C GLY A 53 22.71 17.54 -12.77
N TRP A 54 23.83 17.07 -13.38
CA TRP A 54 23.89 16.71 -14.80
C TRP A 54 24.43 15.30 -15.01
N GLY A 55 23.81 14.54 -15.91
CA GLY A 55 24.18 13.17 -16.22
C GLY A 55 24.03 12.80 -17.70
N SER A 56 24.40 11.56 -18.03
CA SER A 56 24.23 11.05 -19.38
C SER A 56 22.76 10.69 -19.66
N PRO A 57 22.14 11.20 -20.73
CA PRO A 57 20.79 10.80 -21.12
C PRO A 57 20.67 9.29 -21.39
N TRP A 58 21.72 8.69 -21.92
CA TRP A 58 21.77 7.28 -22.29
C TRP A 58 21.89 6.36 -21.08
N ALA A 59 22.65 6.77 -20.06
CA ALA A 59 22.72 6.03 -18.79
C ALA A 59 21.36 6.03 -18.06
N MET A 60 20.66 7.16 -18.04
CA MET A 60 19.32 7.26 -17.47
C MET A 60 18.31 6.44 -18.29
N LEU A 61 18.38 6.47 -19.62
CA LEU A 61 17.57 5.62 -20.51
C LEU A 61 17.79 4.14 -20.23
N ALA A 62 19.06 3.71 -20.15
CA ALA A 62 19.40 2.31 -19.88
C ALA A 62 18.83 1.85 -18.53
N ALA A 63 18.91 2.68 -17.50
CA ALA A 63 18.30 2.39 -16.20
C ALA A 63 16.77 2.28 -16.30
N ALA A 64 16.11 3.18 -17.03
CA ALA A 64 14.67 3.16 -17.24
C ALA A 64 14.21 1.93 -18.02
N LEU A 65 14.91 1.57 -19.11
CA LEU A 65 14.65 0.36 -19.91
C LEU A 65 14.88 -0.92 -19.07
N GLY A 66 15.98 -0.96 -18.31
CA GLY A 66 16.28 -2.10 -17.43
C GLY A 66 15.17 -2.31 -16.39
N LEU A 67 14.72 -1.25 -15.75
CA LEU A 67 13.65 -1.35 -14.75
C LEU A 67 12.29 -1.69 -15.38
N ALA A 68 11.97 -1.15 -16.55
CA ALA A 68 10.77 -1.52 -17.29
C ALA A 68 10.79 -3.00 -17.73
N ALA A 69 11.95 -3.53 -18.12
CA ALA A 69 12.12 -4.96 -18.41
C ALA A 69 11.93 -5.83 -17.13
N VAL A 70 12.46 -5.39 -16.01
CA VAL A 70 12.22 -6.03 -14.71
C VAL A 70 10.72 -6.01 -14.36
N ALA A 71 10.01 -4.90 -14.62
CA ALA A 71 8.57 -4.80 -14.40
C ALA A 71 7.81 -5.85 -15.24
N VAL A 72 8.13 -6.02 -16.51
CA VAL A 72 7.55 -7.07 -17.35
C VAL A 72 7.87 -8.47 -16.79
N ALA A 73 9.11 -8.73 -16.40
CA ALA A 73 9.50 -10.03 -15.84
C ALA A 73 8.75 -10.35 -14.54
N VAL A 74 8.66 -9.39 -13.63
CA VAL A 74 7.90 -9.51 -12.37
C VAL A 74 6.41 -9.74 -12.65
N ALA A 75 5.82 -9.01 -13.61
CA ALA A 75 4.44 -9.20 -14.04
C ALA A 75 4.20 -10.62 -14.58
N VAL A 76 5.08 -11.14 -15.42
CA VAL A 76 4.98 -12.51 -15.96
C VAL A 76 5.10 -13.58 -14.87
N VAL A 77 6.02 -13.39 -13.90
CA VAL A 77 6.15 -14.28 -12.74
C VAL A 77 4.91 -14.23 -11.87
N ALA A 78 4.35 -13.03 -11.66
CA ALA A 78 3.12 -12.83 -10.90
C ALA A 78 1.90 -13.58 -11.46
N LEU A 79 1.83 -13.79 -12.78
CA LEU A 79 0.77 -14.59 -13.40
C LEU A 79 0.77 -16.06 -12.96
N ARG A 80 1.91 -16.57 -12.48
CA ARG A 80 2.09 -17.95 -12.00
C ARG A 80 2.08 -18.06 -10.49
N ALA A 81 2.01 -16.93 -9.77
CA ALA A 81 2.08 -16.90 -8.33
C ALA A 81 0.83 -17.54 -7.70
N ALA A 82 1.04 -18.41 -6.72
CA ALA A 82 -0.03 -19.00 -5.91
C ALA A 82 -0.73 -17.91 -5.07
N ASP A 83 0.04 -17.00 -4.50
CA ASP A 83 -0.45 -15.83 -3.79
C ASP A 83 -0.51 -14.61 -4.72
N ARG A 84 -1.65 -14.44 -5.38
CA ARG A 84 -1.89 -13.33 -6.32
C ARG A 84 -1.84 -11.95 -5.67
N ARG A 85 -2.02 -11.85 -4.36
CA ARG A 85 -2.03 -10.57 -3.65
C ARG A 85 -0.62 -10.14 -3.27
N ALA A 86 0.19 -11.05 -2.78
CA ALA A 86 1.60 -10.79 -2.60
C ALA A 86 2.23 -10.38 -3.93
N ALA A 87 1.91 -11.12 -5.00
CA ALA A 87 2.35 -10.79 -6.35
C ALA A 87 1.87 -9.39 -6.80
N ALA A 88 0.61 -9.03 -6.55
CA ALA A 88 0.07 -7.70 -6.89
C ALA A 88 0.84 -6.57 -6.22
N THR A 89 1.25 -6.74 -4.96
CA THR A 89 2.03 -5.74 -4.23
C THR A 89 3.42 -5.54 -4.87
N TRP A 90 4.11 -6.63 -5.20
CA TRP A 90 5.42 -6.54 -5.84
C TRP A 90 5.35 -5.95 -7.24
N VAL A 91 4.37 -6.37 -8.06
CA VAL A 91 4.12 -5.77 -9.37
C VAL A 91 3.87 -4.27 -9.24
N ALA A 92 3.00 -3.85 -8.31
CA ALA A 92 2.68 -2.44 -8.13
C ALA A 92 3.90 -1.61 -7.72
N VAL A 93 4.74 -2.12 -6.81
CA VAL A 93 5.97 -1.39 -6.39
C VAL A 93 6.93 -1.23 -7.55
N VAL A 94 7.18 -2.29 -8.32
CA VAL A 94 8.12 -2.23 -9.44
C VAL A 94 7.57 -1.36 -10.56
N ASP A 95 6.29 -1.50 -10.92
CA ASP A 95 5.66 -0.69 -11.97
C ASP A 95 5.55 0.79 -11.59
N LEU A 96 5.34 1.12 -10.31
CA LEU A 96 5.35 2.51 -9.82
C LEU A 96 6.70 3.18 -10.11
N VAL A 97 7.79 2.50 -9.72
CA VAL A 97 9.14 3.06 -9.90
C VAL A 97 9.54 3.05 -11.37
N ALA A 98 9.22 1.99 -12.12
CA ALA A 98 9.48 1.91 -13.56
C ALA A 98 8.72 3.00 -14.33
N GLY A 99 7.43 3.20 -14.02
CA GLY A 99 6.60 4.22 -14.64
C GLY A 99 7.09 5.63 -14.35
N ALA A 100 7.45 5.93 -13.09
CA ALA A 100 8.00 7.22 -12.71
C ALA A 100 9.36 7.49 -13.39
N LEU A 101 10.26 6.49 -13.43
CA LEU A 101 11.56 6.65 -14.07
C LEU A 101 11.43 6.80 -15.59
N ALA A 102 10.55 6.04 -16.23
CA ALA A 102 10.29 6.16 -17.68
C ALA A 102 9.70 7.52 -18.02
N ALA A 103 8.66 7.95 -17.31
CA ALA A 103 8.06 9.27 -17.50
C ALA A 103 9.06 10.40 -17.21
N GLY A 104 9.88 10.27 -16.17
CA GLY A 104 10.93 11.20 -15.82
C GLY A 104 11.92 11.38 -16.96
N TRP A 105 12.44 10.27 -17.53
CA TRP A 105 13.36 10.36 -18.67
C TRP A 105 12.69 11.02 -19.88
N ILE A 106 11.45 10.62 -20.24
CA ILE A 106 10.74 11.19 -21.39
C ILE A 106 10.50 12.69 -21.22
N VAL A 107 10.02 13.13 -20.04
CA VAL A 107 9.76 14.54 -19.76
C VAL A 107 11.05 15.36 -19.82
N ILE A 108 12.13 14.90 -19.18
CA ILE A 108 13.43 15.59 -19.19
C ILE A 108 13.98 15.66 -20.61
N ALA A 109 13.90 14.57 -21.38
CA ALA A 109 14.33 14.54 -22.76
C ALA A 109 13.55 15.54 -23.64
N LEU A 110 12.21 15.59 -23.49
CA LEU A 110 11.36 16.56 -24.19
C LEU A 110 11.71 18.01 -23.85
N ARG A 111 11.97 18.31 -22.59
CA ARG A 111 12.33 19.65 -22.13
C ARG A 111 13.67 20.09 -22.71
N HIS A 112 14.67 19.20 -22.69
CA HIS A 112 15.99 19.50 -23.28
C HIS A 112 15.94 19.62 -24.80
N ALA A 113 15.15 18.78 -25.50
CA ALA A 113 14.95 18.89 -26.92
C ALA A 113 14.24 20.21 -27.33
N ALA A 114 13.41 20.76 -26.45
CA ALA A 114 12.77 22.06 -26.61
C ALA A 114 13.67 23.26 -26.21
N GLY A 115 14.91 23.01 -25.77
CA GLY A 115 15.85 24.06 -25.34
C GLY A 115 15.60 24.59 -23.91
N ASP A 116 14.71 23.92 -23.14
CA ASP A 116 14.38 24.30 -21.76
C ASP A 116 14.75 23.15 -20.81
N GLY A 117 15.84 23.33 -20.06
CA GLY A 117 16.32 22.33 -19.11
C GLY A 117 15.65 22.37 -17.73
N THR A 118 14.68 23.26 -17.48
CA THR A 118 14.00 23.38 -16.18
C THR A 118 12.91 22.33 -16.02
N LEU A 119 12.57 21.95 -14.77
CA LEU A 119 11.49 20.99 -14.45
C LEU A 119 10.52 21.62 -13.43
N PRO A 120 9.52 22.41 -13.88
CA PRO A 120 8.46 22.90 -13.00
C PRO A 120 7.76 21.77 -12.23
N VAL A 121 7.33 22.04 -10.99
CA VAL A 121 6.66 21.08 -10.08
C VAL A 121 5.48 20.36 -10.73
N ALA A 122 4.77 20.99 -11.65
CA ALA A 122 3.68 20.34 -12.38
C ALA A 122 4.10 19.05 -13.10
N TRP A 123 5.34 18.97 -13.60
CA TRP A 123 5.86 17.76 -14.24
C TRP A 123 6.14 16.64 -13.24
N ALA A 124 6.50 16.96 -12.01
CA ALA A 124 6.63 15.94 -10.96
C ALA A 124 5.28 15.23 -10.71
N VAL A 125 4.17 15.95 -10.75
CA VAL A 125 2.82 15.38 -10.64
C VAL A 125 2.53 14.43 -11.82
N VAL A 126 2.90 14.83 -13.05
CA VAL A 126 2.74 13.97 -14.24
C VAL A 126 3.58 12.71 -14.12
N ILE A 127 4.86 12.84 -13.75
CA ILE A 127 5.78 11.72 -13.56
C ILE A 127 5.24 10.71 -12.54
N LEU A 128 4.83 11.20 -11.36
CA LEU A 128 4.23 10.36 -10.33
C LEU A 128 2.90 9.76 -10.76
N GLY A 129 2.06 10.55 -11.47
CA GLY A 129 0.78 10.09 -12.01
C GLY A 129 0.94 8.90 -12.96
N VAL A 130 1.93 8.94 -13.87
CA VAL A 130 2.24 7.81 -14.75
C VAL A 130 2.67 6.59 -13.95
N GLY A 131 3.52 6.74 -12.93
CA GLY A 131 3.91 5.66 -12.04
C GLY A 131 2.71 5.03 -11.32
N VAL A 132 1.81 5.85 -10.78
CA VAL A 132 0.59 5.40 -10.10
C VAL A 132 -0.35 4.65 -11.05
N LEU A 133 -0.52 5.13 -12.29
CA LEU A 133 -1.33 4.45 -13.30
C LEU A 133 -0.71 3.11 -13.71
N ALA A 134 0.60 3.07 -13.94
CA ALA A 134 1.31 1.84 -14.28
C ALA A 134 1.17 0.78 -13.19
N ALA A 135 1.26 1.18 -11.92
CA ALA A 135 1.09 0.30 -10.76
C ALA A 135 -0.37 -0.11 -10.51
N GLY A 136 -1.30 0.81 -10.67
CA GLY A 136 -2.71 0.63 -10.28
C GLY A 136 -3.45 -0.38 -11.15
N VAL A 137 -3.20 -0.38 -12.46
CA VAL A 137 -3.88 -1.27 -13.41
C VAL A 137 -3.60 -2.76 -13.09
N PRO A 138 -2.32 -3.23 -13.02
CA PRO A 138 -2.02 -4.62 -12.71
C PRO A 138 -2.41 -4.99 -11.27
N PHE A 139 -2.24 -4.09 -10.32
CA PHE A 139 -2.66 -4.31 -8.94
C PHE A 139 -4.16 -4.65 -8.85
N VAL A 140 -5.01 -3.81 -9.43
CA VAL A 140 -6.45 -4.02 -9.43
C VAL A 140 -6.83 -5.30 -10.17
N ALA A 141 -6.18 -5.60 -11.30
CA ALA A 141 -6.43 -6.81 -12.08
C ALA A 141 -6.12 -8.09 -11.29
N LEU A 142 -4.98 -8.13 -10.58
CA LEU A 142 -4.57 -9.27 -9.76
C LEU A 142 -5.43 -9.44 -8.52
N VAL A 143 -5.76 -8.35 -7.81
CA VAL A 143 -6.53 -8.39 -6.57
C VAL A 143 -7.99 -8.79 -6.83
N ARG A 144 -8.62 -8.33 -7.91
CA ARG A 144 -9.99 -8.73 -8.27
C ARG A 144 -10.12 -10.23 -8.57
N GLY A 145 -9.07 -10.85 -9.09
CA GLY A 145 -9.04 -12.29 -9.39
C GLY A 145 -8.68 -13.19 -8.21
N ALA A 146 -8.40 -12.63 -7.02
CA ALA A 146 -8.01 -13.41 -5.85
C ALA A 146 -9.23 -13.95 -5.10
N SER A 147 -9.24 -15.28 -4.87
CA SER A 147 -10.30 -15.96 -4.12
C SER A 147 -10.45 -15.46 -2.68
N PRO A 148 -11.65 -15.54 -2.06
CA PRO A 148 -11.83 -15.29 -0.65
C PRO A 148 -11.00 -16.28 0.18
N VAL A 149 -10.29 -15.77 1.19
CA VAL A 149 -9.68 -16.64 2.21
C VAL A 149 -10.81 -17.15 3.10
N ALA A 150 -10.86 -18.46 3.30
CA ALA A 150 -11.85 -19.08 4.20
C ALA A 150 -11.41 -18.81 5.64
N ALA A 151 -12.22 -18.08 6.40
CA ALA A 151 -12.01 -17.94 7.84
C ALA A 151 -12.41 -19.24 8.53
N HIS A 152 -11.61 -19.64 9.54
CA HIS A 152 -11.95 -20.75 10.41
C HIS A 152 -13.07 -20.31 11.36
N ASP A 153 -14.18 -21.05 11.33
CA ASP A 153 -15.27 -20.83 12.26
C ASP A 153 -14.87 -21.28 13.67
N VAL A 154 -15.32 -20.54 14.67
CA VAL A 154 -14.98 -20.81 16.07
C VAL A 154 -16.28 -21.03 16.84
N PRO A 155 -16.39 -22.12 17.64
CA PRO A 155 -17.56 -22.37 18.46
C PRO A 155 -17.73 -21.26 19.51
N SER A 156 -18.98 -21.03 19.93
CA SER A 156 -19.30 -20.12 21.04
C SER A 156 -18.77 -20.67 22.35
N LEU A 157 -18.39 -19.78 23.25
CA LEU A 157 -17.96 -20.15 24.59
C LEU A 157 -19.20 -20.62 25.40
N PRO A 158 -19.05 -21.64 26.24
CA PRO A 158 -20.10 -22.05 27.18
C PRO A 158 -20.20 -20.98 28.29
N VAL A 159 -21.19 -20.11 28.18
CA VAL A 159 -21.44 -19.04 29.17
C VAL A 159 -22.89 -19.08 29.63
N THR A 160 -23.16 -18.67 30.88
CA THR A 160 -24.50 -18.53 31.39
C THR A 160 -25.25 -17.39 30.68
N PRO A 161 -26.57 -17.45 30.51
CA PRO A 161 -27.38 -16.46 29.77
C PRO A 161 -27.22 -15.01 30.29
N THR A 162 -26.86 -14.85 31.56
CA THR A 162 -26.67 -13.55 32.22
C THR A 162 -25.22 -13.02 32.19
N ALA A 163 -24.26 -13.83 31.66
CA ALA A 163 -22.86 -13.46 31.67
C ALA A 163 -22.57 -12.31 30.68
N ARG A 164 -21.87 -11.29 31.15
CA ARG A 164 -21.32 -10.25 30.28
C ARG A 164 -19.93 -10.66 29.84
N VAL A 165 -19.79 -10.96 28.56
CA VAL A 165 -18.53 -11.40 27.97
C VAL A 165 -17.87 -10.21 27.27
N ALA A 166 -16.59 -10.01 27.53
CA ALA A 166 -15.78 -9.03 26.82
C ALA A 166 -14.34 -9.58 26.66
N TRP A 167 -13.67 -9.15 25.62
CA TRP A 167 -12.28 -9.49 25.37
C TRP A 167 -11.52 -8.25 24.94
N ARG A 168 -10.29 -8.14 25.42
CA ARG A 168 -9.37 -7.06 25.05
C ARG A 168 -7.98 -7.63 24.83
N ALA A 169 -7.35 -7.19 23.74
CA ALA A 169 -5.96 -7.49 23.45
C ALA A 169 -5.29 -6.32 22.72
N HIS A 170 -3.98 -6.40 22.58
CA HIS A 170 -3.18 -5.39 21.89
C HIS A 170 -2.60 -5.99 20.61
N ALA A 171 -2.65 -5.22 19.53
CA ALA A 171 -1.94 -5.52 18.30
C ALA A 171 -0.94 -4.39 18.03
N GLY A 172 0.22 -4.71 17.51
CA GLY A 172 1.23 -3.70 17.19
C GLY A 172 2.41 -4.26 16.42
N SER A 173 3.25 -3.34 15.93
CA SER A 173 4.47 -3.68 15.22
C SER A 173 5.60 -2.74 15.64
N VAL A 174 6.70 -3.33 16.11
CA VAL A 174 7.93 -2.59 16.42
C VAL A 174 8.46 -1.87 15.17
N TRP A 175 8.29 -2.50 14.01
CA TRP A 175 8.69 -1.90 12.74
C TRP A 175 7.91 -0.62 12.41
N PHE A 176 6.61 -0.55 12.72
CA PHE A 176 5.84 0.68 12.55
C PHE A 176 6.32 1.77 13.50
N ALA A 177 6.66 1.40 14.73
CA ALA A 177 7.24 2.35 15.68
C ALA A 177 8.61 2.88 15.18
N ALA A 178 9.48 1.98 14.72
CA ALA A 178 10.79 2.35 14.19
C ALA A 178 10.69 3.24 12.93
N VAL A 179 9.86 2.83 11.95
CA VAL A 179 9.66 3.60 10.72
C VAL A 179 9.02 4.95 11.01
N GLY A 180 7.99 5.00 11.85
CA GLY A 180 7.34 6.25 12.23
C GLY A 180 8.30 7.21 12.93
N ALA A 181 9.12 6.70 13.87
CA ALA A 181 10.15 7.50 14.54
C ALA A 181 11.22 8.00 13.55
N ALA A 182 11.68 7.14 12.63
CA ALA A 182 12.64 7.53 11.60
C ALA A 182 12.12 8.62 10.67
N VAL A 183 10.84 8.52 10.27
CA VAL A 183 10.20 9.55 9.41
C VAL A 183 10.02 10.86 10.16
N VAL A 184 9.66 10.84 11.46
CA VAL A 184 9.61 12.05 12.30
C VAL A 184 11.00 12.67 12.40
N ALA A 185 12.02 11.87 12.73
CA ALA A 185 13.40 12.35 12.83
C ALA A 185 13.88 12.95 11.50
N LEU A 186 13.59 12.30 10.37
CA LEU A 186 13.89 12.83 9.04
C LEU A 186 13.21 14.20 8.81
N GLY A 187 11.93 14.32 9.17
CA GLY A 187 11.19 15.58 9.06
C GLY A 187 11.81 16.70 9.89
N ILE A 188 12.27 16.39 11.12
CA ILE A 188 12.97 17.35 11.98
C ILE A 188 14.32 17.79 11.35
N VAL A 189 15.09 16.82 10.85
CA VAL A 189 16.39 17.11 10.20
C VAL A 189 16.20 17.97 8.95
N VAL A 190 15.24 17.61 8.09
CA VAL A 190 14.91 18.38 6.88
C VAL A 190 14.46 19.79 7.26
N GLY A 191 13.60 19.94 8.27
CA GLY A 191 13.19 21.25 8.75
C GLY A 191 14.35 22.11 9.26
N ALA A 192 15.25 21.51 10.03
CA ALA A 192 16.42 22.21 10.54
C ALA A 192 17.37 22.67 9.41
N GLN A 193 17.58 21.83 8.39
CA GLN A 193 18.41 22.17 7.22
C GLN A 193 17.79 23.27 6.37
N THR A 194 16.47 23.21 6.14
CA THR A 194 15.76 24.18 5.30
C THR A 194 15.43 25.48 6.04
N ALA A 195 15.46 25.50 7.38
CA ALA A 195 15.29 26.73 8.19
C ALA A 195 16.36 27.78 7.90
N THR A 196 17.51 27.37 7.38
CA THR A 196 18.58 28.29 6.92
C THR A 196 18.18 29.09 5.67
N LEU A 197 17.20 28.65 4.91
CA LEU A 197 16.67 29.30 3.72
C LEU A 197 15.58 30.32 4.12
N ASP A 198 14.45 29.81 4.62
CA ASP A 198 13.35 30.60 5.16
C ASP A 198 12.38 29.70 5.95
N ALA A 199 11.54 30.30 6.80
CA ALA A 199 10.58 29.58 7.64
C ALA A 199 9.47 28.88 6.84
N GLY A 200 9.07 29.42 5.69
CA GLY A 200 8.02 28.82 4.83
C GLY A 200 8.51 27.53 4.20
N THR A 201 9.71 27.55 3.62
CA THR A 201 10.35 26.34 3.03
C THR A 201 10.59 25.28 4.10
N ALA A 202 11.04 25.68 5.29
CA ALA A 202 11.21 24.74 6.42
C ALA A 202 9.89 24.07 6.79
N ALA A 203 8.80 24.83 6.93
CA ALA A 203 7.49 24.29 7.27
C ALA A 203 6.94 23.37 6.17
N LEU A 204 6.99 23.78 4.90
CA LEU A 204 6.48 22.99 3.77
C LEU A 204 7.22 21.66 3.60
N SER A 205 8.51 21.61 3.87
CA SER A 205 9.33 20.41 3.73
C SER A 205 9.22 19.46 4.93
N SER A 206 9.15 20.00 6.15
CA SER A 206 9.18 19.21 7.39
C SER A 206 7.80 18.75 7.90
N VAL A 207 6.81 19.64 7.86
CA VAL A 207 5.49 19.36 8.47
C VAL A 207 4.82 18.12 7.86
N PRO A 208 4.78 17.91 6.53
CA PRO A 208 4.19 16.69 5.96
C PRO A 208 4.90 15.42 6.42
N LEU A 209 6.23 15.43 6.52
CA LEU A 209 7.03 14.29 6.99
C LEU A 209 6.72 13.99 8.46
N VAL A 210 6.73 15.01 9.32
CA VAL A 210 6.42 14.86 10.74
C VAL A 210 5.00 14.31 10.93
N LEU A 211 4.01 14.87 10.24
CA LEU A 211 2.63 14.39 10.31
C LEU A 211 2.49 12.95 9.81
N ALA A 212 3.17 12.59 8.70
CA ALA A 212 3.19 11.22 8.20
C ALA A 212 3.82 10.25 9.21
N GLY A 213 4.96 10.61 9.79
CA GLY A 213 5.61 9.82 10.83
C GLY A 213 4.75 9.65 12.08
N LEU A 214 4.09 10.71 12.56
CA LEU A 214 3.15 10.65 13.68
C LEU A 214 1.93 9.78 13.37
N ALA A 215 1.41 9.81 12.14
CA ALA A 215 0.32 8.94 11.71
C ALA A 215 0.74 7.46 11.73
N VAL A 216 1.96 7.14 11.29
CA VAL A 216 2.51 5.78 11.37
C VAL A 216 2.70 5.36 12.85
N LEU A 217 3.22 6.24 13.70
CA LEU A 217 3.37 6.00 15.14
C LEU A 217 2.01 5.76 15.83
N ALA A 218 0.97 6.52 15.47
CA ALA A 218 -0.37 6.32 15.98
C ALA A 218 -0.94 4.93 15.67
N LEU A 219 -0.49 4.32 14.56
CA LEU A 219 -0.84 2.97 14.16
C LEU A 219 0.16 1.90 14.64
N ALA A 220 1.25 2.27 15.30
CA ALA A 220 2.25 1.31 15.75
C ALA A 220 1.73 0.36 16.83
N ARG A 221 0.74 0.80 17.62
CA ARG A 221 0.08 -0.01 18.65
C ARG A 221 -1.40 0.35 18.75
N VAL A 222 -2.25 -0.67 18.71
CA VAL A 222 -3.70 -0.52 18.82
C VAL A 222 -4.28 -1.44 19.88
N ASP A 223 -5.33 -0.99 20.53
CA ASP A 223 -6.17 -1.76 21.44
C ASP A 223 -7.34 -2.33 20.67
N VAL A 224 -7.51 -3.64 20.72
CA VAL A 224 -8.64 -4.36 20.14
C VAL A 224 -9.57 -4.76 21.26
N THR A 225 -10.83 -4.36 21.18
CA THR A 225 -11.86 -4.67 22.17
C THR A 225 -13.07 -5.29 21.48
N VAL A 226 -13.54 -6.40 22.02
CA VAL A 226 -14.79 -7.07 21.64
C VAL A 226 -15.71 -7.05 22.86
N ASP A 227 -16.85 -6.43 22.75
CA ASP A 227 -17.87 -6.34 23.81
C ASP A 227 -19.28 -6.34 23.21
N GLY A 228 -20.32 -6.19 24.01
CA GLY A 228 -21.72 -6.11 23.58
C GLY A 228 -22.02 -4.98 22.57
N ARG A 229 -21.09 -4.06 22.34
CA ARG A 229 -21.18 -3.01 21.32
C ARG A 229 -20.55 -3.43 20.00
N GLY A 230 -19.83 -4.57 19.96
CA GLY A 230 -19.15 -5.12 18.79
C GLY A 230 -17.63 -5.02 18.87
N LEU A 231 -16.97 -4.92 17.70
CA LEU A 231 -15.53 -4.83 17.58
C LEU A 231 -15.09 -3.37 17.51
N ARG A 232 -14.09 -3.00 18.32
CA ARG A 232 -13.41 -1.71 18.26
C ARG A 232 -11.90 -1.90 18.21
N VAL A 233 -11.26 -1.16 17.33
CA VAL A 233 -9.81 -1.03 17.24
C VAL A 233 -9.48 0.43 17.43
N THR A 234 -8.66 0.76 18.42
CA THR A 234 -8.37 2.13 18.84
C THR A 234 -6.86 2.29 18.97
N SER A 235 -6.28 3.37 18.46
CA SER A 235 -4.87 3.68 18.69
C SER A 235 -4.60 3.74 20.20
N SER A 236 -3.59 3.02 20.68
CA SER A 236 -3.25 3.00 22.10
C SER A 236 -2.73 4.37 22.58
N TRP A 237 -2.12 5.15 21.70
CA TRP A 237 -1.53 6.44 22.01
C TRP A 237 -2.52 7.59 21.89
N THR A 238 -3.17 7.72 20.74
CA THR A 238 -4.04 8.88 20.44
C THR A 238 -5.47 8.68 20.88
N ARG A 239 -5.86 7.43 21.25
CA ARG A 239 -7.24 7.04 21.56
C ARG A 239 -8.21 7.22 20.38
N ILE A 240 -7.71 7.54 19.19
CA ILE A 240 -8.53 7.68 17.99
C ILE A 240 -9.01 6.30 17.53
N PRO A 241 -10.30 6.13 17.24
CA PRO A 241 -10.82 4.86 16.73
C PRO A 241 -10.34 4.64 15.28
N VAL A 242 -9.55 3.57 15.09
CA VAL A 242 -9.05 3.12 13.77
C VAL A 242 -10.13 2.34 13.03
N MET A 243 -10.89 1.52 13.76
CA MET A 243 -11.96 0.70 13.22
C MET A 243 -13.04 0.51 14.26
N ARG A 244 -14.32 0.61 13.86
CA ARG A 244 -15.47 0.35 14.70
C ARG A 244 -16.50 -0.44 13.91
N VAL A 245 -16.93 -1.56 14.44
CA VAL A 245 -17.94 -2.45 13.85
C VAL A 245 -19.00 -2.75 14.91
N PRO A 246 -20.17 -2.11 14.81
CA PRO A 246 -21.29 -2.42 15.70
C PRO A 246 -21.74 -3.88 15.56
N LEU A 247 -22.15 -4.50 16.67
CA LEU A 247 -22.52 -5.93 16.71
C LEU A 247 -23.68 -6.26 15.76
N ASP A 248 -24.60 -5.33 15.51
CA ASP A 248 -25.74 -5.49 14.61
C ASP A 248 -25.36 -5.55 13.12
N ARG A 249 -24.17 -5.07 12.75
CA ARG A 249 -23.65 -5.15 11.39
C ARG A 249 -22.84 -6.39 11.13
N ILE A 250 -22.55 -7.18 12.16
CA ILE A 250 -21.74 -8.39 12.05
C ILE A 250 -22.67 -9.54 11.64
N GLU A 251 -22.29 -10.24 10.58
CA GLU A 251 -22.96 -11.44 10.07
C GLU A 251 -22.30 -12.69 10.65
N SER A 252 -20.99 -12.77 10.57
CA SER A 252 -20.19 -13.87 11.09
C SER A 252 -18.78 -13.40 11.47
N CYS A 253 -18.09 -14.21 12.26
CA CYS A 253 -16.71 -13.96 12.62
C CYS A 253 -15.92 -15.26 12.71
N GLY A 254 -14.62 -15.15 12.65
CA GLY A 254 -13.68 -16.26 12.74
C GLY A 254 -12.26 -15.74 12.80
N TRP A 255 -11.31 -16.61 12.59
CA TRP A 255 -9.90 -16.25 12.44
C TRP A 255 -9.31 -16.86 11.18
N GLU A 256 -8.24 -16.28 10.68
CA GLU A 256 -7.47 -16.82 9.55
C GLU A 256 -5.98 -16.54 9.71
N ASP A 257 -5.15 -17.32 9.04
CA ASP A 257 -3.73 -17.02 8.92
C ASP A 257 -3.54 -15.90 7.92
N VAL A 258 -2.93 -14.81 8.40
CA VAL A 258 -2.71 -13.57 7.66
C VAL A 258 -1.26 -13.48 7.25
N SER A 259 -1.02 -13.21 5.97
CA SER A 259 0.25 -12.69 5.50
C SER A 259 0.06 -11.28 4.93
N PRO A 260 0.97 -10.34 5.20
CA PRO A 260 0.84 -8.97 4.69
C PRO A 260 0.65 -8.90 3.18
N GLY A 261 1.32 -9.76 2.41
CA GLY A 261 1.18 -9.83 0.96
C GLY A 261 -0.24 -10.14 0.49
N GLN A 262 -0.96 -11.04 1.20
CA GLN A 262 -2.34 -11.41 0.86
C GLN A 262 -3.34 -10.27 1.05
N TRP A 263 -3.02 -9.29 1.89
CA TRP A 263 -3.89 -8.19 2.24
C TRP A 263 -3.42 -6.83 1.74
N GLY A 264 -2.46 -6.81 0.80
CA GLY A 264 -1.95 -5.60 0.16
C GLY A 264 -0.89 -4.87 0.97
N GLY A 265 -0.23 -5.55 1.93
CA GLY A 265 0.87 -5.03 2.73
C GLY A 265 0.52 -4.78 4.19
N TRP A 266 1.42 -4.11 4.89
CA TRP A 266 1.30 -3.76 6.31
C TRP A 266 0.45 -2.51 6.53
N GLY A 267 -0.10 -2.34 7.73
CA GLY A 267 -0.82 -1.16 8.19
C GLY A 267 -2.32 -1.22 8.01
N LEU A 268 -2.97 -0.05 8.16
CA LEU A 268 -4.38 0.12 7.90
C LEU A 268 -4.61 0.23 6.39
N ARG A 269 -5.39 -0.68 5.84
CA ARG A 269 -5.64 -0.79 4.41
C ARG A 269 -7.12 -0.83 4.07
N LEU A 270 -7.47 -0.12 3.01
CA LEU A 270 -8.76 -0.26 2.33
C LEU A 270 -8.55 -1.25 1.19
N SER A 271 -9.14 -2.42 1.27
CA SER A 271 -9.12 -3.44 0.23
C SER A 271 -10.49 -3.58 -0.41
N GLY A 272 -10.58 -4.19 -1.59
CA GLY A 272 -11.86 -4.53 -2.22
C GLY A 272 -12.76 -5.43 -1.35
N ARG A 273 -12.19 -6.06 -0.30
CA ARG A 273 -12.89 -6.89 0.68
C ARG A 273 -13.29 -6.15 1.94
N GLY A 274 -12.76 -4.96 2.17
CA GLY A 274 -13.05 -4.16 3.35
C GLY A 274 -11.82 -3.48 3.96
N VAL A 275 -11.89 -3.15 5.24
CA VAL A 275 -10.81 -2.50 5.98
C VAL A 275 -10.05 -3.53 6.79
N VAL A 276 -8.73 -3.52 6.66
CA VAL A 276 -7.85 -4.45 7.36
C VAL A 276 -6.73 -3.70 8.07
N TYR A 277 -6.33 -4.19 9.22
CA TYR A 277 -5.17 -3.70 9.94
C TYR A 277 -4.19 -4.88 10.11
N VAL A 278 -3.08 -4.81 9.38
CA VAL A 278 -2.07 -5.88 9.30
C VAL A 278 -0.75 -5.39 9.90
N THR A 279 -0.32 -6.02 10.98
CA THR A 279 0.94 -5.69 11.66
C THR A 279 2.10 -6.63 11.29
N GLY A 280 1.78 -7.80 10.77
CA GLY A 280 2.73 -8.85 10.40
C GLY A 280 2.03 -10.11 9.94
N SER A 281 2.80 -11.16 9.67
CA SER A 281 2.26 -12.51 9.47
C SER A 281 1.81 -13.09 10.81
N GLY A 282 0.73 -13.86 10.79
CA GLY A 282 0.17 -14.51 11.98
C GLY A 282 -1.35 -14.60 11.92
N ARG A 283 -1.98 -14.91 13.05
CA ARG A 283 -3.45 -15.03 13.12
C ARG A 283 -4.12 -13.66 13.07
N GLY A 284 -5.23 -13.58 12.36
CA GLY A 284 -6.07 -12.39 12.26
C GLY A 284 -7.53 -12.68 12.65
N LEU A 285 -8.11 -11.82 13.48
CA LEU A 285 -9.55 -11.80 13.75
C LEU A 285 -10.26 -11.24 12.53
N VAL A 286 -11.12 -12.05 11.93
CA VAL A 286 -11.93 -11.69 10.77
C VAL A 286 -13.39 -11.48 11.21
N VAL A 287 -13.97 -10.39 10.78
CA VAL A 287 -15.38 -10.08 11.00
C VAL A 287 -16.03 -9.80 9.65
N ARG A 288 -17.01 -10.58 9.29
CA ARG A 288 -17.81 -10.40 8.08
C ARG A 288 -19.03 -9.55 8.38
N LEU A 289 -19.25 -8.55 7.55
CA LEU A 289 -20.37 -7.64 7.68
C LEU A 289 -21.51 -8.09 6.78
N ARG A 290 -22.73 -7.83 7.20
CA ARG A 290 -23.91 -7.92 6.34
C ARG A 290 -23.66 -7.07 5.09
N GLY A 291 -23.66 -7.68 3.92
CA GLY A 291 -23.30 -7.04 2.64
C GLY A 291 -21.89 -7.41 2.12
N GLY A 292 -21.27 -8.48 2.67
CA GLY A 292 -20.11 -9.16 2.09
C GLY A 292 -18.74 -8.49 2.33
N ARG A 293 -18.68 -7.31 2.99
CA ARG A 293 -17.41 -6.67 3.37
C ARG A 293 -16.83 -7.31 4.63
N ALA A 294 -15.50 -7.41 4.69
CA ALA A 294 -14.82 -7.93 5.87
C ALA A 294 -14.06 -6.82 6.62
N ARG A 295 -13.82 -7.09 7.90
CA ARG A 295 -12.87 -6.37 8.75
C ARG A 295 -11.89 -7.38 9.29
N LEU A 296 -10.60 -7.03 9.27
CA LEU A 296 -9.56 -7.91 9.75
C LEU A 296 -8.57 -7.14 10.62
N VAL A 297 -8.13 -7.78 11.69
CA VAL A 297 -7.07 -7.28 12.55
C VAL A 297 -6.12 -8.42 12.85
N THR A 298 -4.84 -8.27 12.48
CA THR A 298 -3.80 -9.23 12.88
C THR A 298 -3.55 -9.11 14.37
N ILE A 299 -3.76 -10.22 15.11
CA ILE A 299 -3.59 -10.27 16.57
C ILE A 299 -3.33 -11.71 17.02
N ALA A 300 -2.41 -11.90 17.92
CA ALA A 300 -1.96 -13.24 18.34
C ALA A 300 -3.10 -14.11 18.89
N ASP A 301 -4.02 -13.53 19.66
CA ASP A 301 -5.14 -14.23 20.31
C ASP A 301 -6.46 -14.08 19.54
N ALA A 302 -6.37 -14.10 18.19
CA ALA A 302 -7.51 -13.91 17.28
C ALA A 302 -8.64 -14.92 17.51
N GLU A 303 -8.27 -16.18 17.79
CA GLU A 303 -9.20 -17.29 18.04
C GLU A 303 -10.10 -17.02 19.25
N ARG A 304 -9.51 -16.54 20.37
CA ARG A 304 -10.27 -16.19 21.56
C ARG A 304 -11.17 -14.96 21.33
N GLY A 305 -10.67 -13.97 20.60
CA GLY A 305 -11.47 -12.81 20.18
C GLY A 305 -12.67 -13.23 19.32
N ALA A 306 -12.48 -14.17 18.40
CA ALA A 306 -13.53 -14.74 17.57
C ALA A 306 -14.54 -15.52 18.41
N ALA A 307 -14.11 -16.37 19.34
CA ALA A 307 -15.00 -17.15 20.22
C ALA A 307 -15.90 -16.24 21.07
N VAL A 308 -15.34 -15.15 21.64
CA VAL A 308 -16.14 -14.15 22.38
C VAL A 308 -17.15 -13.47 21.47
N LEU A 309 -16.76 -13.09 20.26
CA LEU A 309 -17.67 -12.43 19.32
C LEU A 309 -18.78 -13.37 18.84
N THR A 310 -18.47 -14.65 18.56
CA THR A 310 -19.46 -15.68 18.23
C THR A 310 -20.48 -15.86 19.36
N THR A 311 -20.01 -15.87 20.62
CA THR A 311 -20.89 -15.97 21.80
C THR A 311 -21.85 -14.78 21.90
N LEU A 312 -21.35 -13.56 21.66
CA LEU A 312 -22.19 -12.35 21.66
C LEU A 312 -23.22 -12.34 20.52
N LEU A 313 -22.86 -12.88 19.35
CA LEU A 313 -23.78 -13.02 18.22
C LEU A 313 -24.87 -14.04 18.51
N ALA A 314 -24.52 -15.20 19.09
CA ALA A 314 -25.46 -16.24 19.48
C ALA A 314 -26.46 -15.75 20.55
N ALA A 315 -25.98 -15.07 21.59
CA ALA A 315 -26.84 -14.49 22.63
C ALA A 315 -27.83 -13.46 22.09
N ARG A 316 -27.41 -12.69 21.06
CA ARG A 316 -28.30 -11.72 20.40
C ARG A 316 -29.36 -12.39 19.50
N GLY A 317 -29.02 -13.49 18.83
CA GLY A 317 -29.97 -14.23 18.00
C GLY A 317 -31.03 -14.99 18.79
N ALA A 318 -30.80 -15.22 20.10
CA ALA A 318 -31.71 -15.88 21.02
C ALA A 318 -32.62 -14.87 21.77
N ALA A 319 -32.38 -13.58 21.67
CA ALA A 319 -33.19 -12.51 22.28
C ALA A 319 -34.13 -11.88 21.24
#